data_95b9914cd7fc0af3b1c7934ff3bc9bc0
#
_entry.id   95b9914cd7fc0af3b1c7934ff3bc9bc0
#
_cell.length_a   1.000
_cell.length_b   1.000
_cell.length_c   1.000
_cell.angle_alpha   90.00
_cell.angle_beta   90.00
_cell.angle_gamma   90.00
#
_symmetry.space_group_name_H-M   'P 1'
#
loop_
_entity.id
_entity.type
_entity.pdbx_description
1 polymer ?
#
loop_
_entity_poly.entity_id
_entity_poly.type
_entity_poly.pdbx_seq_one_letter_code
_entity_poly.pdbx_strand_id
1 'polypeptide(L)'
;MLTSVEIKDKIKNPVSKSDLDAGIRNQDQHKLHVTGDGYSNKLRQLEGFESKADFDARVQLTEPATIRLSAIILDNLNRWASNQGTVKTIKWKQTDQEKLFKDVLDQVWRGKSLEDFIQTFYKEAIYQEMEGFLLITKPQIIDDRTVMREGVEQSWDGKPLKPYIIFIAAEDVHDFNAVGDDLEYLIIDYGKNENGEKLYRVIDNVYDIVVVDTEKGITILTEEDKSKHELGYVPAIQISNISKHLKNDKIKTSPIDHVISDLNRYMKKDSDLIIQMVRHMYPKLISVVTDCKQCNGEGKILNDTSTLVKCPDCNGTGKVIPVGRDGVMGIPQYLGEGHTAYPGSPASYITPDNDSLKTAIDDLKQLGLDILYSATGDKNLIVEGLETATENLINFKGLEDRIAEIISMVERTEEFIIKTVALYHIDFKLGFEGVSVRYGRRLTIRGEGEIVKEVTAAKTAGMPISHILALQKELIYTKYKNNPVELNRQITLCDLEPLNGYTVEEVIKLVSYTDPLTIRFKINFNDLIKRFEIKNGPIEAYKPDQKNRVDAINTKLLEDEILLIPEQPGDDGGKVLPAPEED
;
A
#
# COMPACT_ATOMS: atom_id res chain seq x y z
N MET A 1 31.67 -15.03 3.56
CA MET A 1 31.71 -16.18 2.63
C MET A 1 31.53 -17.46 3.44
N LEU A 2 30.49 -18.23 3.13
CA LEU A 2 30.22 -19.51 3.80
C LEU A 2 31.08 -20.61 3.19
N THR A 3 31.69 -21.43 4.03
CA THR A 3 32.42 -22.63 3.61
C THR A 3 31.44 -23.78 3.36
N SER A 4 31.83 -24.78 2.58
CA SER A 4 31.01 -25.98 2.32
C SER A 4 30.60 -26.71 3.62
N VAL A 5 31.43 -26.62 4.67
CA VAL A 5 31.13 -27.22 5.98
C VAL A 5 30.05 -26.43 6.70
N GLU A 6 30.14 -25.09 6.68
CA GLU A 6 29.11 -24.20 7.28
C GLU A 6 27.78 -24.29 6.55
N ILE A 7 27.77 -24.36 5.22
CA ILE A 7 26.57 -24.58 4.41
C ILE A 7 25.89 -25.90 4.83
N LYS A 8 26.64 -26.96 4.97
CA LYS A 8 26.14 -28.28 5.40
C LYS A 8 25.54 -28.22 6.80
N ASP A 9 26.19 -27.53 7.73
CA ASP A 9 25.69 -27.37 9.10
C ASP A 9 24.41 -26.58 9.12
N LYS A 10 24.34 -25.43 8.42
CA LYS A 10 23.15 -24.58 8.34
C LYS A 10 21.95 -25.25 7.67
N ILE A 11 22.16 -26.08 6.65
CA ILE A 11 21.08 -26.86 6.04
C ILE A 11 20.56 -27.92 7.02
N LYS A 12 21.43 -28.56 7.82
CA LYS A 12 21.03 -29.58 8.79
C LYS A 12 20.47 -29.02 10.09
N ASN A 13 21.02 -27.89 10.54
CA ASN A 13 20.71 -27.23 11.80
C ASN A 13 20.38 -25.75 11.55
N PRO A 14 19.23 -25.41 10.92
CA PRO A 14 18.88 -24.03 10.61
C PRO A 14 18.72 -23.22 11.91
N VAL A 15 19.42 -22.08 11.97
CA VAL A 15 19.48 -21.21 13.15
C VAL A 15 18.22 -20.36 13.29
N SER A 16 17.65 -19.92 12.17
CA SER A 16 16.49 -19.02 12.14
C SER A 16 15.14 -19.74 12.17
N LYS A 17 15.10 -21.07 12.12
CA LYS A 17 13.84 -21.80 11.90
C LYS A 17 12.74 -21.49 12.91
N SER A 18 13.07 -21.39 14.19
CA SER A 18 12.07 -21.06 15.23
C SER A 18 11.53 -19.64 15.09
N ASP A 19 12.39 -18.68 14.71
CA ASP A 19 12.04 -17.29 14.48
C ASP A 19 11.20 -17.17 13.21
N LEU A 20 11.60 -17.84 12.14
CA LEU A 20 10.88 -17.89 10.88
C LEU A 20 9.48 -18.50 11.04
N ASP A 21 9.36 -19.64 11.74
CA ASP A 21 8.05 -20.24 12.04
C ASP A 21 7.16 -19.32 12.90
N ALA A 22 7.75 -18.54 13.81
CA ALA A 22 7.02 -17.56 14.59
C ALA A 22 6.59 -16.36 13.71
N GLY A 23 7.45 -15.90 12.81
CA GLY A 23 7.19 -14.86 11.84
C GLY A 23 6.08 -15.24 10.86
N ILE A 24 6.13 -16.45 10.29
CA ILE A 24 5.08 -16.98 9.41
C ILE A 24 3.73 -17.02 10.13
N ARG A 25 3.68 -17.52 11.38
CA ARG A 25 2.43 -17.49 12.17
C ARG A 25 1.91 -16.07 12.40
N ASN A 26 2.80 -15.09 12.56
CA ASN A 26 2.41 -13.67 12.65
C ASN A 26 1.88 -13.18 11.31
N GLN A 27 2.56 -13.48 10.22
CA GLN A 27 2.17 -13.14 8.85
C GLN A 27 0.80 -13.72 8.47
N ASP A 28 0.50 -14.97 8.82
CA ASP A 28 -0.80 -15.62 8.59
C ASP A 28 -1.95 -14.87 9.27
N GLN A 29 -1.70 -14.23 10.42
CA GLN A 29 -2.72 -13.42 11.09
C GLN A 29 -3.03 -12.14 10.32
N HIS A 30 -2.03 -11.55 9.68
CA HIS A 30 -2.22 -10.38 8.83
C HIS A 30 -2.90 -10.77 7.51
N LYS A 31 -2.46 -11.84 6.86
CA LYS A 31 -3.09 -12.42 5.65
C LYS A 31 -4.58 -12.68 5.90
N LEU A 32 -4.93 -13.27 7.03
CA LEU A 32 -6.33 -13.52 7.41
C LEU A 32 -7.21 -12.28 7.28
N HIS A 33 -6.75 -11.12 7.74
CA HIS A 33 -7.54 -9.89 7.74
C HIS A 33 -7.47 -9.12 6.43
N VAL A 34 -6.42 -9.32 5.64
CA VAL A 34 -6.23 -8.64 4.34
C VAL A 34 -6.87 -9.43 3.20
N THR A 35 -6.66 -10.74 3.16
CA THR A 35 -7.12 -11.61 2.06
C THR A 35 -8.30 -12.51 2.44
N GLY A 36 -8.50 -12.78 3.73
CA GLY A 36 -9.49 -13.73 4.24
C GLY A 36 -8.98 -15.17 4.32
N ASP A 37 -7.70 -15.42 4.01
CA ASP A 37 -7.15 -16.76 4.03
C ASP A 37 -7.16 -17.36 5.43
N GLY A 38 -7.70 -18.59 5.55
CA GLY A 38 -7.78 -19.30 6.83
C GLY A 38 -8.84 -18.77 7.81
N TYR A 39 -9.73 -17.87 7.37
CA TYR A 39 -10.76 -17.25 8.20
C TYR A 39 -11.61 -18.27 8.98
N SER A 40 -12.14 -19.29 8.31
CA SER A 40 -12.98 -20.33 8.92
C SER A 40 -12.24 -21.11 10.04
N ASN A 41 -10.93 -21.29 9.91
CA ASN A 41 -10.12 -22.02 10.89
C ASN A 41 -9.88 -21.24 12.20
N LYS A 42 -10.19 -19.95 12.23
CA LYS A 42 -10.02 -19.08 13.42
C LYS A 42 -11.31 -18.97 14.24
N LEU A 43 -12.44 -19.31 13.67
CA LEU A 43 -13.71 -19.37 14.39
C LEU A 43 -13.72 -20.63 15.28
N ARG A 44 -14.22 -20.49 16.51
CA ARG A 44 -14.33 -21.59 17.47
C ARG A 44 -15.77 -21.78 17.90
N GLN A 45 -16.14 -23.02 18.11
CA GLN A 45 -17.43 -23.37 18.70
C GLN A 45 -17.54 -22.76 20.11
N LEU A 46 -18.66 -22.13 20.40
CA LEU A 46 -18.98 -21.59 21.73
C LEU A 46 -19.49 -22.72 22.61
N GLU A 47 -18.59 -23.42 23.30
CA GLU A 47 -18.92 -24.55 24.16
C GLU A 47 -19.99 -24.19 25.19
N GLY A 48 -21.01 -25.03 25.33
CA GLY A 48 -22.13 -24.81 26.24
C GLY A 48 -23.26 -23.90 25.70
N PHE A 49 -23.01 -23.15 24.63
CA PHE A 49 -24.01 -22.24 24.04
C PHE A 49 -24.36 -22.57 22.58
N GLU A 50 -23.55 -23.37 21.91
CA GLU A 50 -23.67 -23.65 20.48
C GLU A 50 -23.47 -25.15 20.21
N SER A 51 -24.41 -25.76 19.47
CA SER A 51 -24.21 -27.12 18.98
C SER A 51 -23.21 -27.15 17.83
N LYS A 52 -22.62 -28.31 17.53
CA LYS A 52 -21.72 -28.46 16.40
C LYS A 52 -22.41 -28.10 15.07
N ALA A 53 -23.67 -28.47 14.90
CA ALA A 53 -24.44 -28.15 13.68
C ALA A 53 -24.68 -26.64 13.54
N ASP A 54 -24.94 -25.93 14.64
CA ASP A 54 -25.06 -24.47 14.64
C ASP A 54 -23.70 -23.81 14.33
N PHE A 55 -22.61 -24.36 14.86
CA PHE A 55 -21.27 -23.89 14.56
C PHE A 55 -20.91 -24.05 13.08
N ASP A 56 -21.16 -25.22 12.51
CA ASP A 56 -20.91 -25.49 11.10
C ASP A 56 -21.76 -24.57 10.19
N ALA A 57 -23.03 -24.31 10.56
CA ALA A 57 -23.87 -23.34 9.88
C ALA A 57 -23.33 -21.90 10.00
N ARG A 58 -22.85 -21.52 11.19
CA ARG A 58 -22.24 -20.20 11.42
C ARG A 58 -21.01 -19.99 10.56
N VAL A 59 -20.12 -20.97 10.52
CA VAL A 59 -18.90 -20.91 9.68
C VAL A 59 -19.25 -20.71 8.21
N GLN A 60 -20.33 -21.38 7.72
CA GLN A 60 -20.80 -21.23 6.34
C GLN A 60 -21.42 -19.85 6.06
N LEU A 61 -22.09 -19.25 7.04
CA LEU A 61 -22.77 -17.97 6.90
C LEU A 61 -21.85 -16.77 7.16
N THR A 62 -20.74 -17.00 7.85
CA THR A 62 -19.81 -15.90 8.21
C THR A 62 -18.92 -15.58 7.02
N GLU A 63 -18.95 -14.34 6.58
CA GLU A 63 -17.99 -13.77 5.63
C GLU A 63 -16.93 -12.97 6.38
N PRO A 64 -15.69 -12.87 5.86
CA PRO A 64 -14.61 -12.15 6.54
C PRO A 64 -14.79 -10.63 6.47
N ALA A 65 -15.66 -10.09 7.33
CA ALA A 65 -15.97 -8.65 7.39
C ALA A 65 -14.75 -7.76 7.64
N THR A 66 -13.67 -8.31 8.22
CA THR A 66 -12.40 -7.61 8.45
C THR A 66 -11.66 -7.25 7.18
N ILE A 67 -11.87 -7.95 6.06
CA ILE A 67 -11.28 -7.59 4.75
C ILE A 67 -11.69 -6.18 4.35
N ARG A 68 -12.97 -5.83 4.54
CA ARG A 68 -13.46 -4.48 4.21
C ARG A 68 -12.80 -3.40 5.08
N LEU A 69 -12.63 -3.66 6.38
CA LEU A 69 -11.95 -2.73 7.28
C LEU A 69 -10.48 -2.58 6.88
N SER A 70 -9.80 -3.70 6.62
CA SER A 70 -8.41 -3.70 6.16
C SER A 70 -8.24 -2.96 4.83
N ALA A 71 -9.15 -3.15 3.87
CA ALA A 71 -9.11 -2.42 2.60
C ALA A 71 -9.18 -0.91 2.81
N ILE A 72 -10.10 -0.43 3.68
CA ILE A 72 -10.19 1.01 4.02
C ILE A 72 -8.89 1.50 4.67
N ILE A 73 -8.32 0.74 5.60
CA ILE A 73 -7.05 1.09 6.26
C ILE A 73 -5.93 1.18 5.22
N LEU A 74 -5.77 0.15 4.38
CA LEU A 74 -4.73 0.07 3.36
C LEU A 74 -4.85 1.17 2.32
N ASP A 75 -6.06 1.49 1.86
CA ASP A 75 -6.30 2.59 0.92
C ASP A 75 -5.87 3.95 1.49
N ASN A 76 -6.10 4.17 2.79
CA ASN A 76 -5.66 5.39 3.45
C ASN A 76 -4.14 5.42 3.65
N LEU A 77 -3.55 4.34 4.14
CA LEU A 77 -2.11 4.25 4.38
C LEU A 77 -1.30 4.25 3.08
N ASN A 78 -1.85 3.74 1.98
CA ASN A 78 -1.17 3.71 0.67
C ASN A 78 -1.27 5.01 -0.13
N ARG A 79 -1.79 6.10 0.43
CA ARG A 79 -1.85 7.42 -0.23
C ARG A 79 -0.47 7.97 -0.62
N TRP A 80 0.59 7.52 0.04
CA TRP A 80 1.96 7.87 -0.34
C TRP A 80 2.30 7.47 -1.78
N ALA A 81 1.72 6.38 -2.28
CA ALA A 81 1.96 5.89 -3.63
C ALA A 81 1.49 6.88 -4.72
N SER A 82 0.52 7.72 -4.40
CA SER A 82 0.00 8.76 -5.30
C SER A 82 0.66 10.13 -5.07
N ASN A 83 1.67 10.21 -4.18
CA ASN A 83 2.32 11.48 -3.86
C ASN A 83 3.27 11.93 -4.99
N GLN A 84 3.03 13.14 -5.49
CA GLN A 84 3.82 13.74 -6.59
C GLN A 84 5.17 14.33 -6.16
N GLY A 85 5.43 14.40 -4.86
CA GLY A 85 6.66 14.95 -4.29
C GLY A 85 7.85 13.98 -4.28
N THR A 86 7.82 12.90 -5.06
CA THR A 86 8.91 11.92 -5.12
C THR A 86 10.09 12.47 -5.91
N VAL A 87 11.26 12.49 -5.29
CA VAL A 87 12.54 12.88 -5.91
C VAL A 87 13.46 11.68 -5.88
N LYS A 88 13.85 11.20 -7.07
CA LYS A 88 14.81 10.10 -7.24
C LYS A 88 16.08 10.67 -7.86
N THR A 89 17.18 10.65 -7.12
CA THR A 89 18.47 11.15 -7.57
C THR A 89 19.47 9.99 -7.63
N ILE A 90 19.92 9.66 -8.84
CA ILE A 90 20.96 8.66 -9.07
C ILE A 90 22.20 9.41 -9.54
N LYS A 91 23.33 9.22 -8.85
CA LYS A 91 24.58 9.91 -9.16
C LYS A 91 25.46 9.01 -10.02
N TRP A 92 25.89 9.55 -11.14
CA TRP A 92 26.76 8.90 -12.12
C TRP A 92 28.02 9.71 -12.38
N LYS A 93 29.14 9.02 -12.62
CA LYS A 93 30.38 9.66 -13.11
C LYS A 93 30.22 10.21 -14.53
N GLN A 94 29.37 9.62 -15.34
CA GLN A 94 29.10 9.99 -16.72
C GLN A 94 27.60 10.14 -16.96
N THR A 95 27.18 11.21 -17.59
CA THR A 95 25.77 11.59 -17.78
C THR A 95 25.01 10.65 -18.73
N ASP A 96 25.69 9.96 -19.64
CA ASP A 96 25.05 9.11 -20.65
C ASP A 96 24.50 7.78 -20.07
N GLN A 97 24.97 7.41 -18.87
CA GLN A 97 24.55 6.17 -18.19
C GLN A 97 23.13 6.23 -17.66
N GLU A 98 22.61 7.41 -17.33
CA GLU A 98 21.28 7.57 -16.73
C GLU A 98 20.16 7.03 -17.63
N LYS A 99 20.21 7.36 -18.91
CA LYS A 99 19.17 6.89 -19.86
C LYS A 99 19.19 5.38 -20.06
N LEU A 100 20.40 4.80 -20.21
CA LEU A 100 20.58 3.35 -20.39
C LEU A 100 20.14 2.58 -19.12
N PHE A 101 20.44 3.13 -17.95
CA PHE A 101 20.06 2.52 -16.70
C PHE A 101 18.53 2.54 -16.48
N LYS A 102 17.85 3.60 -16.93
CA LYS A 102 16.40 3.67 -16.91
C LYS A 102 15.78 2.52 -17.70
N ASP A 103 16.32 2.18 -18.87
CA ASP A 103 15.84 1.05 -19.69
C ASP A 103 16.00 -0.31 -18.98
N VAL A 104 16.95 -0.43 -18.02
CA VAL A 104 17.09 -1.62 -17.17
C VAL A 104 16.03 -1.63 -16.08
N LEU A 105 15.79 -0.49 -15.41
CA LEU A 105 14.78 -0.38 -14.36
C LEU A 105 13.35 -0.55 -14.91
N ASP A 106 13.10 -0.20 -16.18
CA ASP A 106 11.81 -0.37 -16.84
C ASP A 106 11.45 -1.85 -17.12
N GLN A 107 12.38 -2.80 -16.87
CA GLN A 107 12.18 -4.25 -17.11
C GLN A 107 12.61 -5.12 -15.92
N VAL A 108 12.84 -4.53 -14.74
CA VAL A 108 13.47 -5.19 -13.60
C VAL A 108 12.57 -6.23 -12.92
N TRP A 109 11.27 -6.15 -13.09
CA TRP A 109 10.31 -7.07 -12.46
C TRP A 109 9.33 -7.67 -13.47
N ARG A 110 9.53 -8.96 -13.82
CA ARG A 110 8.65 -9.70 -14.75
C ARG A 110 8.34 -8.93 -16.04
N GLY A 111 9.32 -8.18 -16.57
CA GLY A 111 9.16 -7.33 -17.74
C GLY A 111 8.45 -5.99 -17.50
N LYS A 112 8.16 -5.65 -16.25
CA LYS A 112 7.58 -4.37 -15.82
C LYS A 112 8.64 -3.49 -15.14
N SER A 113 8.32 -2.23 -14.98
CA SER A 113 9.20 -1.24 -14.35
C SER A 113 9.33 -1.43 -12.83
N LEU A 114 10.37 -0.81 -12.26
CA LEU A 114 10.51 -0.71 -10.81
C LEU A 114 9.33 0.06 -10.20
N GLU A 115 8.82 1.08 -10.88
CA GLU A 115 7.66 1.84 -10.42
C GLU A 115 6.42 0.93 -10.33
N ASP A 116 6.16 0.12 -11.38
CA ASP A 116 5.07 -0.86 -11.36
C ASP A 116 5.23 -1.86 -10.20
N PHE A 117 6.46 -2.32 -9.94
CA PHE A 117 6.76 -3.20 -8.82
C PHE A 117 6.37 -2.57 -7.48
N ILE A 118 6.82 -1.34 -7.22
CA ILE A 118 6.51 -0.60 -5.99
C ILE A 118 5.00 -0.36 -5.86
N GLN A 119 4.35 0.07 -6.95
CA GLN A 119 2.94 0.47 -6.94
C GLN A 119 1.96 -0.69 -6.91
N THR A 120 2.31 -1.86 -7.42
CA THR A 120 1.37 -3.00 -7.52
C THR A 120 1.68 -4.11 -6.54
N PHE A 121 2.94 -4.41 -6.29
CA PHE A 121 3.33 -5.52 -5.45
C PHE A 121 3.80 -5.08 -4.06
N TYR A 122 4.82 -4.21 -3.99
CA TYR A 122 5.48 -3.91 -2.71
C TYR A 122 4.56 -3.21 -1.72
N LYS A 123 3.72 -2.27 -2.18
CA LYS A 123 2.75 -1.56 -1.33
C LYS A 123 1.74 -2.47 -0.62
N GLU A 124 1.52 -3.67 -1.15
CA GLU A 124 0.64 -4.67 -0.52
C GLU A 124 1.43 -5.69 0.28
N ALA A 125 2.61 -6.07 -0.22
CA ALA A 125 3.47 -7.06 0.42
C ALA A 125 3.91 -6.66 1.84
N ILE A 126 4.11 -5.37 2.12
CA ILE A 126 4.44 -4.86 3.46
C ILE A 126 3.38 -5.16 4.53
N TYR A 127 2.15 -5.47 4.12
CA TYR A 127 1.05 -5.78 5.04
C TYR A 127 0.77 -7.27 5.20
N GLN A 128 1.16 -8.09 4.24
CA GLN A 128 0.79 -9.51 4.20
C GLN A 128 1.97 -10.47 3.97
N GLU A 129 3.13 -9.97 3.52
CA GLU A 129 4.32 -10.77 3.21
C GLU A 129 5.58 -10.23 3.91
N MET A 130 5.42 -9.69 5.12
CA MET A 130 6.46 -8.95 5.84
C MET A 130 7.72 -9.78 6.15
N GLU A 131 7.60 -11.10 6.27
CA GLU A 131 8.72 -12.03 6.50
C GLU A 131 9.39 -12.50 5.21
N GLY A 132 8.79 -12.19 4.06
CA GLY A 132 9.36 -12.52 2.75
C GLY A 132 10.60 -11.70 2.43
N PHE A 133 11.31 -12.12 1.38
CA PHE A 133 12.54 -11.46 0.92
C PHE A 133 12.42 -11.04 -0.54
N LEU A 134 13.06 -9.92 -0.87
CA LEU A 134 13.31 -9.49 -2.24
C LEU A 134 14.76 -9.83 -2.57
N LEU A 135 14.95 -10.72 -3.52
CA LEU A 135 16.26 -11.10 -4.05
C LEU A 135 16.47 -10.42 -5.41
N ILE A 136 17.58 -9.69 -5.56
CA ILE A 136 18.03 -9.17 -6.83
C ILE A 136 19.08 -10.12 -7.38
N THR A 137 18.85 -10.65 -8.58
CA THR A 137 19.75 -11.63 -9.19
C THR A 137 19.86 -11.39 -10.70
N LYS A 138 20.77 -12.13 -11.35
CA LYS A 138 20.92 -12.17 -12.80
C LYS A 138 20.46 -13.52 -13.35
N PRO A 139 20.05 -13.61 -14.62
CA PRO A 139 19.91 -14.88 -15.30
C PRO A 139 21.21 -15.68 -15.22
N GLN A 140 21.12 -16.97 -14.98
CA GLN A 140 22.29 -17.86 -14.98
C GLN A 140 22.63 -18.29 -16.41
N ILE A 141 23.89 -18.18 -16.79
CA ILE A 141 24.35 -18.62 -18.10
C ILE A 141 24.47 -20.15 -18.08
N ILE A 142 23.71 -20.82 -18.97
CA ILE A 142 23.78 -22.26 -19.16
C ILE A 142 24.85 -22.57 -20.23
N ASP A 143 24.75 -21.91 -21.37
CA ASP A 143 25.67 -22.02 -22.49
C ASP A 143 25.79 -20.71 -23.29
N ASP A 144 26.51 -20.70 -24.40
CA ASP A 144 26.78 -19.52 -25.22
C ASP A 144 25.52 -18.87 -25.84
N ARG A 145 24.35 -19.54 -25.76
CA ARG A 145 23.09 -19.08 -26.38
C ARG A 145 21.89 -19.19 -25.46
N THR A 146 22.07 -19.71 -24.26
CA THR A 146 20.97 -20.03 -23.34
C THR A 146 21.25 -19.52 -21.94
N VAL A 147 20.27 -18.87 -21.37
CA VAL A 147 20.28 -18.45 -19.96
C VAL A 147 19.05 -18.99 -19.24
N MET A 148 19.19 -19.26 -17.94
CA MET A 148 18.10 -19.61 -17.03
C MET A 148 17.63 -18.35 -16.29
N ARG A 149 16.35 -18.03 -16.42
CA ARG A 149 15.70 -16.95 -15.66
C ARG A 149 14.46 -17.51 -14.98
N GLU A 150 14.39 -17.42 -13.65
CA GLU A 150 13.26 -17.94 -12.85
C GLU A 150 12.90 -19.40 -13.18
N GLY A 151 13.91 -20.26 -13.40
CA GLY A 151 13.70 -21.66 -13.75
C GLY A 151 13.26 -21.92 -15.21
N VAL A 152 13.22 -20.89 -16.06
CA VAL A 152 12.85 -21.00 -17.47
C VAL A 152 14.07 -20.72 -18.35
N GLU A 153 14.36 -21.65 -19.26
CA GLU A 153 15.39 -21.45 -20.28
C GLU A 153 14.96 -20.41 -21.31
N GLN A 154 15.84 -19.46 -21.57
CA GLN A 154 15.65 -18.40 -22.56
C GLN A 154 16.84 -18.29 -23.49
N SER A 155 16.59 -17.96 -24.76
CA SER A 155 17.65 -17.72 -25.71
C SER A 155 18.39 -16.41 -25.37
N TRP A 156 19.73 -16.46 -25.46
CA TRP A 156 20.61 -15.33 -25.15
C TRP A 156 21.39 -14.89 -26.38
N ASP A 157 21.44 -13.59 -26.61
CA ASP A 157 22.09 -12.96 -27.76
C ASP A 157 23.51 -12.42 -27.44
N GLY A 158 24.06 -12.78 -26.29
CA GLY A 158 25.39 -12.34 -25.85
C GLY A 158 25.43 -10.96 -25.23
N LYS A 159 24.29 -10.24 -25.12
CA LYS A 159 24.25 -8.94 -24.46
C LYS A 159 24.41 -9.05 -22.94
N PRO A 160 24.83 -7.95 -22.26
CA PRO A 160 24.90 -7.92 -20.83
C PRO A 160 23.59 -8.35 -20.17
N LEU A 161 23.66 -9.27 -19.22
CA LEU A 161 22.51 -9.81 -18.52
C LEU A 161 21.90 -8.74 -17.60
N LYS A 162 20.62 -8.47 -17.79
CA LYS A 162 19.88 -7.51 -16.96
C LYS A 162 19.51 -8.16 -15.63
N PRO A 163 19.85 -7.53 -14.48
CA PRO A 163 19.37 -7.96 -13.18
C PRO A 163 17.85 -7.84 -13.07
N TYR A 164 17.25 -8.67 -12.22
CA TYR A 164 15.81 -8.66 -11.97
C TYR A 164 15.48 -9.01 -10.52
N ILE A 165 14.26 -8.66 -10.09
CA ILE A 165 13.76 -8.89 -8.73
C ILE A 165 13.01 -10.21 -8.70
N ILE A 166 13.27 -11.02 -7.65
CA ILE A 166 12.49 -12.20 -7.29
C ILE A 166 11.93 -11.99 -5.89
N PHE A 167 10.67 -12.28 -5.71
CA PHE A 167 10.05 -12.41 -4.38
C PHE A 167 10.23 -13.84 -3.89
N ILE A 168 10.73 -13.97 -2.66
CA ILE A 168 10.88 -15.24 -1.95
C ILE A 168 9.90 -15.22 -0.78
N ALA A 169 8.93 -16.11 -0.80
CA ALA A 169 7.99 -16.25 0.31
C ALA A 169 8.71 -16.77 1.57
N ALA A 170 8.22 -16.40 2.74
CA ALA A 170 8.82 -16.85 4.00
C ALA A 170 8.85 -18.38 4.13
N GLU A 171 7.84 -19.05 3.58
CA GLU A 171 7.71 -20.51 3.57
C GLU A 171 8.78 -21.21 2.74
N ASP A 172 9.36 -20.52 1.74
CA ASP A 172 10.42 -21.02 0.88
C ASP A 172 11.82 -20.77 1.49
N VAL A 173 11.91 -20.02 2.59
CA VAL A 173 13.18 -19.76 3.27
C VAL A 173 13.52 -20.91 4.20
N HIS A 174 14.70 -21.51 4.00
CA HIS A 174 15.20 -22.58 4.86
C HIS A 174 15.92 -22.05 6.09
N ASP A 175 16.85 -21.12 5.89
CA ASP A 175 17.61 -20.45 6.97
C ASP A 175 18.15 -19.10 6.51
N PHE A 176 18.31 -18.17 7.44
CA PHE A 176 18.98 -16.91 7.20
C PHE A 176 19.63 -16.37 8.47
N ASN A 177 20.57 -15.47 8.32
CA ASN A 177 21.05 -14.67 9.44
C ASN A 177 21.20 -13.22 9.01
N ALA A 178 20.87 -12.33 9.94
CA ALA A 178 20.95 -10.89 9.74
C ALA A 178 21.51 -10.20 11.00
N VAL A 179 22.22 -9.10 10.79
CA VAL A 179 22.65 -8.18 11.84
C VAL A 179 22.00 -6.84 11.55
N GLY A 180 20.96 -6.51 12.31
CA GLY A 180 20.07 -5.41 11.96
C GLY A 180 19.33 -5.70 10.65
N ASP A 181 19.51 -4.83 9.67
CA ASP A 181 18.88 -4.98 8.35
C ASP A 181 19.80 -5.65 7.30
N ASP A 182 21.07 -5.88 7.65
CA ASP A 182 22.05 -6.46 6.73
C ASP A 182 22.05 -7.98 6.87
N LEU A 183 21.75 -8.68 5.77
CA LEU A 183 21.82 -10.11 5.70
C LEU A 183 23.28 -10.59 5.61
N GLU A 184 23.62 -11.61 6.41
CA GLU A 184 24.88 -12.31 6.30
C GLU A 184 24.81 -13.45 5.28
N TYR A 185 23.68 -14.14 5.25
CA TYR A 185 23.36 -15.16 4.24
C TYR A 185 21.84 -15.41 4.18
N LEU A 186 21.42 -16.01 3.06
CA LEU A 186 20.06 -16.48 2.83
C LEU A 186 20.13 -17.86 2.17
N ILE A 187 19.42 -18.84 2.72
CA ILE A 187 19.28 -20.20 2.18
C ILE A 187 17.80 -20.42 1.86
N ILE A 188 17.52 -20.81 0.63
CA ILE A 188 16.17 -20.94 0.09
C ILE A 188 15.95 -22.40 -0.32
N ASP A 189 14.79 -22.96 -0.02
CA ASP A 189 14.32 -24.24 -0.56
C ASP A 189 14.07 -24.07 -2.08
N TYR A 190 14.87 -24.76 -2.91
CA TYR A 190 14.84 -24.61 -4.37
C TYR A 190 14.16 -25.79 -5.08
N GLY A 191 13.40 -26.60 -4.32
CA GLY A 191 12.66 -27.74 -4.82
C GLY A 191 13.45 -29.05 -4.79
N LYS A 192 13.24 -29.91 -5.79
CA LYS A 192 13.88 -31.21 -5.91
C LYS A 192 14.40 -31.42 -7.32
N ASN A 193 15.53 -32.15 -7.45
CA ASN A 193 16.03 -32.57 -8.75
C ASN A 193 15.24 -33.80 -9.29
N GLU A 194 15.59 -34.26 -10.48
CA GLU A 194 14.98 -35.43 -11.13
C GLU A 194 15.09 -36.71 -10.30
N ASN A 195 16.11 -36.82 -9.45
CA ASN A 195 16.32 -37.94 -8.54
C ASN A 195 15.53 -37.83 -7.23
N GLY A 196 14.75 -36.75 -7.03
CA GLY A 196 13.99 -36.52 -5.81
C GLY A 196 14.81 -35.93 -4.64
N GLU A 197 16.09 -35.61 -4.86
CA GLU A 197 16.97 -35.01 -3.87
C GLU A 197 16.65 -33.49 -3.71
N LYS A 198 16.72 -32.97 -2.49
CA LYS A 198 16.43 -31.57 -2.20
C LYS A 198 17.52 -30.66 -2.74
N LEU A 199 17.06 -29.58 -3.36
CA LEU A 199 17.91 -28.49 -3.82
C LEU A 199 17.75 -27.29 -2.89
N TYR A 200 18.86 -26.62 -2.61
CA TYR A 200 18.91 -25.38 -1.87
C TYR A 200 19.68 -24.34 -2.67
N ARG A 201 19.19 -23.09 -2.67
CA ARG A 201 19.94 -21.95 -3.19
C ARG A 201 20.51 -21.19 -2.01
N VAL A 202 21.83 -21.06 -1.98
CA VAL A 202 22.59 -20.41 -0.91
C VAL A 202 23.20 -19.13 -1.44
N ILE A 203 22.88 -18.03 -0.80
CA ILE A 203 23.31 -16.69 -1.19
C ILE A 203 24.04 -16.08 -0.01
N ASP A 204 25.29 -15.69 -0.20
CA ASP A 204 26.08 -14.97 0.79
C ASP A 204 26.60 -13.64 0.21
N ASN A 205 27.55 -13.00 0.86
CA ASN A 205 28.11 -11.72 0.42
C ASN A 205 29.01 -11.82 -0.84
N VAL A 206 29.31 -13.04 -1.34
CA VAL A 206 30.18 -13.28 -2.49
C VAL A 206 29.52 -14.16 -3.55
N TYR A 207 28.81 -15.19 -3.12
CA TYR A 207 28.29 -16.25 -3.99
C TYR A 207 26.78 -16.39 -3.95
N ASP A 208 26.24 -16.84 -5.09
CA ASP A 208 24.86 -17.27 -5.28
C ASP A 208 24.92 -18.68 -5.92
N ILE A 209 24.84 -19.72 -5.11
CA ILE A 209 25.08 -21.10 -5.51
C ILE A 209 23.87 -21.98 -5.30
N VAL A 210 23.73 -23.01 -6.13
CA VAL A 210 22.76 -24.08 -5.95
C VAL A 210 23.49 -25.32 -5.44
N VAL A 211 22.97 -25.90 -4.38
CA VAL A 211 23.51 -27.12 -3.76
C VAL A 211 22.45 -28.21 -3.70
N VAL A 212 22.87 -29.46 -3.81
CA VAL A 212 22.00 -30.62 -3.65
C VAL A 212 22.37 -31.36 -2.37
N ASP A 213 21.37 -31.73 -1.58
CA ASP A 213 21.54 -32.58 -0.40
C ASP A 213 21.31 -34.03 -0.80
N THR A 214 22.40 -34.79 -0.88
CA THR A 214 22.42 -36.21 -1.23
C THR A 214 22.70 -37.07 0.00
N GLU A 215 22.43 -38.37 -0.08
CA GLU A 215 22.78 -39.31 1.00
C GLU A 215 24.28 -39.28 1.35
N LYS A 216 25.14 -38.94 0.38
CA LYS A 216 26.61 -38.84 0.56
C LYS A 216 27.07 -37.49 1.10
N GLY A 217 26.18 -36.49 1.17
CA GLY A 217 26.47 -35.15 1.63
C GLY A 217 26.06 -34.07 0.64
N ILE A 218 26.37 -32.82 0.97
CA ILE A 218 26.04 -31.67 0.14
C ILE A 218 27.03 -31.52 -1.00
N THR A 219 26.52 -31.40 -2.22
CA THR A 219 27.30 -31.17 -3.44
C THR A 219 26.89 -29.84 -4.06
N ILE A 220 27.89 -29.02 -4.41
CA ILE A 220 27.66 -27.74 -5.12
C ILE A 220 27.46 -28.06 -6.60
N LEU A 221 26.34 -27.61 -7.15
CA LEU A 221 25.98 -27.79 -8.57
C LEU A 221 26.48 -26.66 -9.46
N THR A 222 26.58 -25.45 -8.93
CA THR A 222 26.96 -24.28 -9.70
C THR A 222 28.48 -24.16 -9.79
N GLU A 223 29.00 -23.87 -10.99
CA GLU A 223 30.44 -23.60 -11.19
C GLU A 223 30.83 -22.31 -10.43
N GLU A 224 32.00 -22.35 -9.77
CA GLU A 224 32.46 -21.26 -8.90
C GLU A 224 32.57 -19.92 -9.63
N ASP A 225 33.08 -19.91 -10.85
CA ASP A 225 33.26 -18.71 -11.66
C ASP A 225 31.92 -18.07 -12.11
N LYS A 226 30.87 -18.88 -12.25
CA LYS A 226 29.53 -18.43 -12.67
C LYS A 226 28.65 -17.98 -11.51
N SER A 227 29.01 -18.35 -10.30
CA SER A 227 28.24 -18.12 -9.08
C SER A 227 28.62 -16.84 -8.32
N LYS A 228 29.75 -16.24 -8.65
CA LYS A 228 30.31 -15.08 -7.96
C LYS A 228 29.62 -13.77 -8.39
N HIS A 229 29.04 -13.05 -7.44
CA HIS A 229 28.37 -11.77 -7.73
C HIS A 229 29.19 -10.53 -7.34
N GLU A 230 30.22 -10.64 -6.50
CA GLU A 230 31.18 -9.57 -6.16
C GLU A 230 30.56 -8.27 -5.60
N LEU A 231 29.41 -8.34 -4.97
CA LEU A 231 28.76 -7.15 -4.39
C LEU A 231 29.31 -6.79 -3.01
N GLY A 232 29.86 -7.77 -2.27
CA GLY A 232 30.35 -7.58 -0.92
C GLY A 232 29.23 -7.61 0.15
N TYR A 233 27.98 -7.81 -0.24
CA TYR A 233 26.82 -7.97 0.63
C TYR A 233 25.81 -8.93 -0.04
N VAL A 234 24.87 -9.46 0.74
CA VAL A 234 23.81 -10.33 0.22
C VAL A 234 22.83 -9.49 -0.61
N PRO A 235 22.58 -9.81 -1.89
CA PRO A 235 21.70 -9.04 -2.77
C PRO A 235 20.21 -9.31 -2.48
N ALA A 236 19.84 -9.44 -1.23
CA ALA A 236 18.48 -9.64 -0.77
C ALA A 236 18.15 -8.72 0.40
N ILE A 237 16.89 -8.36 0.51
CA ILE A 237 16.35 -7.53 1.60
C ILE A 237 15.01 -8.07 2.05
N GLN A 238 14.74 -8.05 3.36
CA GLN A 238 13.44 -8.41 3.91
C GLN A 238 12.38 -7.35 3.54
N ILE A 239 11.16 -7.79 3.25
CA ILE A 239 10.03 -6.91 2.85
C ILE A 239 9.78 -5.83 3.90
N SER A 240 9.64 -6.24 5.18
CA SER A 240 9.48 -5.29 6.29
C SER A 240 10.79 -5.10 7.05
N ASN A 241 11.01 -3.89 7.57
CA ASN A 241 12.08 -3.59 8.52
C ASN A 241 11.55 -3.34 9.93
N ILE A 242 10.24 -3.41 10.15
CA ILE A 242 9.63 -3.23 11.45
C ILE A 242 9.80 -4.52 12.25
N SER A 243 10.49 -4.46 13.39
CA SER A 243 10.68 -5.61 14.26
C SER A 243 9.47 -5.82 15.18
N LYS A 244 8.97 -7.05 15.25
CA LYS A 244 7.86 -7.43 16.14
C LYS A 244 8.25 -7.27 17.61
N HIS A 245 9.50 -7.56 17.95
CA HIS A 245 10.01 -7.54 19.31
C HIS A 245 11.32 -6.75 19.40
N LEU A 246 11.45 -5.87 20.38
CA LEU A 246 12.65 -5.05 20.60
C LEU A 246 13.94 -5.86 20.82
N LYS A 247 13.82 -7.10 21.29
CA LYS A 247 14.98 -7.97 21.58
C LYS A 247 15.28 -8.97 20.48
N ASN A 248 14.35 -9.15 19.54
CA ASN A 248 14.50 -10.07 18.43
C ASN A 248 14.06 -9.36 17.15
N ASP A 249 15.04 -8.87 16.43
CA ASP A 249 14.87 -8.13 15.19
C ASP A 249 14.65 -9.02 13.96
N LYS A 250 14.77 -10.35 14.13
CA LYS A 250 14.58 -11.32 13.04
C LYS A 250 13.11 -11.53 12.67
N ILE A 251 12.21 -11.37 13.66
CA ILE A 251 10.76 -11.48 13.42
C ILE A 251 10.24 -10.11 13.02
N LYS A 252 9.79 -10.01 11.79
CA LYS A 252 9.23 -8.76 11.25
C LYS A 252 7.72 -8.69 11.41
N THR A 253 7.20 -7.50 11.26
CA THR A 253 5.77 -7.26 11.34
C THR A 253 5.33 -6.16 10.37
N SER A 254 4.04 -5.95 10.28
CA SER A 254 3.40 -4.98 9.40
C SER A 254 3.15 -3.64 10.10
N PRO A 255 3.04 -2.53 9.38
CA PRO A 255 2.64 -1.24 9.94
C PRO A 255 1.29 -1.25 10.69
N ILE A 256 0.43 -2.23 10.39
CA ILE A 256 -0.89 -2.38 11.03
C ILE A 256 -0.92 -3.42 12.17
N ASP A 257 0.24 -3.91 12.62
CA ASP A 257 0.31 -4.96 13.66
C ASP A 257 -0.45 -4.60 14.94
N HIS A 258 -0.42 -3.34 15.32
CA HIS A 258 -1.06 -2.84 16.54
C HIS A 258 -2.60 -2.98 16.55
N VAL A 259 -3.26 -3.12 15.39
CA VAL A 259 -4.71 -3.31 15.29
C VAL A 259 -5.14 -4.76 15.03
N ILE A 260 -4.21 -5.68 14.85
CA ILE A 260 -4.51 -7.09 14.55
C ILE A 260 -5.34 -7.76 15.65
N SER A 261 -5.06 -7.47 16.92
CA SER A 261 -5.84 -8.01 18.03
C SER A 261 -7.29 -7.52 18.03
N ASP A 262 -7.50 -6.25 17.66
CA ASP A 262 -8.84 -5.67 17.58
C ASP A 262 -9.60 -6.16 16.35
N LEU A 263 -8.91 -6.37 15.21
CA LEU A 263 -9.48 -7.05 14.04
C LEU A 263 -9.91 -8.48 14.38
N ASN A 264 -9.11 -9.23 15.14
CA ASN A 264 -9.49 -10.56 15.64
C ASN A 264 -10.74 -10.49 16.54
N ARG A 265 -10.84 -9.48 17.40
CA ARG A 265 -12.00 -9.25 18.27
C ARG A 265 -13.23 -8.88 17.44
N TYR A 266 -13.08 -8.00 16.45
CA TYR A 266 -14.15 -7.62 15.53
C TYR A 266 -14.70 -8.83 14.79
N MET A 267 -13.83 -9.66 14.20
CA MET A 267 -14.18 -10.87 13.50
C MET A 267 -15.02 -11.82 14.36
N LYS A 268 -14.63 -12.04 15.61
CA LYS A 268 -15.37 -12.91 16.55
C LYS A 268 -16.74 -12.33 16.87
N LYS A 269 -16.81 -11.04 17.21
CA LYS A 269 -18.08 -10.37 17.52
C LYS A 269 -19.03 -10.36 16.33
N ASP A 270 -18.52 -10.10 15.12
CA ASP A 270 -19.31 -10.14 13.89
C ASP A 270 -19.91 -11.54 13.66
N SER A 271 -19.09 -12.58 13.79
CA SER A 271 -19.57 -13.96 13.69
C SER A 271 -20.61 -14.32 14.74
N ASP A 272 -20.43 -13.88 15.99
CA ASP A 272 -21.38 -14.13 17.08
C ASP A 272 -22.69 -13.38 16.85
N LEU A 273 -22.64 -12.17 16.28
CA LEU A 273 -23.81 -11.38 15.92
C LEU A 273 -24.66 -12.08 14.86
N ILE A 274 -24.04 -12.73 13.86
CA ILE A 274 -24.76 -13.49 12.82
C ILE A 274 -25.67 -14.56 13.45
N ILE A 275 -25.17 -15.31 14.45
CA ILE A 275 -26.02 -16.30 15.14
C ILE A 275 -27.17 -15.63 15.89
N GLN A 276 -26.86 -14.53 16.60
CA GLN A 276 -27.90 -13.80 17.33
C GLN A 276 -28.97 -13.31 16.36
N MET A 277 -28.57 -12.77 15.20
CA MET A 277 -29.52 -12.35 14.16
C MET A 277 -30.36 -13.52 13.65
N VAL A 278 -29.74 -14.64 13.28
CA VAL A 278 -30.46 -15.82 12.79
C VAL A 278 -31.42 -16.37 13.85
N ARG A 279 -31.01 -16.41 15.13
CA ARG A 279 -31.85 -16.95 16.22
C ARG A 279 -32.95 -16.00 16.68
N HIS A 280 -32.73 -14.70 16.61
CA HIS A 280 -33.62 -13.70 17.21
C HIS A 280 -34.37 -12.82 16.21
N MET A 281 -33.97 -12.84 14.93
CA MET A 281 -34.59 -12.00 13.90
C MET A 281 -36.04 -12.46 13.57
N TYR A 282 -36.32 -13.76 13.80
CA TYR A 282 -37.63 -14.31 13.54
C TYR A 282 -38.39 -14.55 14.85
N PRO A 283 -39.62 -14.02 15.02
CA PRO A 283 -40.46 -14.32 16.16
C PRO A 283 -40.69 -15.84 16.27
N LYS A 284 -40.44 -16.40 17.46
CA LYS A 284 -40.69 -17.80 17.72
C LYS A 284 -42.13 -17.98 18.19
N LEU A 285 -42.87 -18.85 17.50
CA LEU A 285 -44.19 -19.21 17.93
C LEU A 285 -44.10 -20.17 19.14
N ILE A 286 -44.66 -19.76 20.26
CA ILE A 286 -44.89 -20.63 21.39
C ILE A 286 -46.29 -21.20 21.22
N SER A 287 -46.40 -22.51 21.21
CA SER A 287 -47.68 -23.18 21.15
C SER A 287 -47.74 -24.29 22.19
N VAL A 288 -48.91 -24.46 22.78
CA VAL A 288 -49.18 -25.62 23.65
C VAL A 288 -49.22 -26.87 22.80
N VAL A 289 -48.37 -27.83 23.10
CA VAL A 289 -48.32 -29.12 22.43
C VAL A 289 -49.00 -30.19 23.25
N THR A 290 -49.77 -31.01 22.59
CA THR A 290 -50.44 -32.16 23.21
C THR A 290 -49.73 -33.45 22.83
N ASP A 291 -49.92 -34.49 23.63
CA ASP A 291 -49.40 -35.81 23.31
C ASP A 291 -50.01 -36.33 22.01
N CYS A 292 -49.19 -36.94 21.19
CA CYS A 292 -49.65 -37.59 19.98
C CYS A 292 -50.59 -38.75 20.34
N LYS A 293 -51.80 -38.66 19.85
CA LYS A 293 -52.83 -39.70 20.14
C LYS A 293 -52.48 -41.07 19.57
N GLN A 294 -51.74 -41.13 18.47
CA GLN A 294 -51.39 -42.39 17.83
C GLN A 294 -50.31 -43.17 18.59
N CYS A 295 -49.35 -42.49 19.21
CA CYS A 295 -48.29 -43.12 19.97
C CYS A 295 -48.34 -42.81 21.47
N ASN A 296 -49.40 -42.19 21.96
CA ASN A 296 -49.59 -41.80 23.38
C ASN A 296 -48.36 -41.05 23.98
N GLY A 297 -47.69 -40.24 23.19
CA GLY A 297 -46.54 -39.47 23.61
C GLY A 297 -45.21 -40.21 23.51
N GLU A 298 -45.13 -41.47 23.13
CA GLU A 298 -43.91 -42.25 23.09
C GLU A 298 -43.05 -41.99 21.84
N GLY A 299 -43.61 -41.38 20.80
CA GLY A 299 -42.90 -41.10 19.54
C GLY A 299 -42.69 -42.32 18.64
N LYS A 300 -43.05 -43.51 19.11
CA LYS A 300 -42.88 -44.79 18.40
C LYS A 300 -44.16 -45.58 18.42
N ILE A 301 -44.40 -46.37 17.38
CA ILE A 301 -45.51 -47.32 17.28
C ILE A 301 -44.95 -48.66 16.83
N LEU A 302 -45.65 -49.74 17.22
CA LEU A 302 -45.38 -51.09 16.69
C LEU A 302 -45.98 -51.19 15.28
N ASN A 303 -45.15 -51.60 14.32
CA ASN A 303 -45.66 -51.93 13.00
C ASN A 303 -46.16 -53.40 12.97
N ASP A 304 -46.74 -53.82 11.84
CA ASP A 304 -47.32 -55.19 11.64
C ASP A 304 -46.30 -56.32 11.88
N THR A 305 -44.97 -55.98 11.89
CA THR A 305 -43.91 -56.94 12.15
C THR A 305 -43.41 -56.90 13.59
N SER A 306 -44.16 -56.27 14.51
CA SER A 306 -43.81 -56.13 15.93
C SER A 306 -42.48 -55.38 16.17
N THR A 307 -41.99 -54.54 15.22
CA THR A 307 -40.81 -53.67 15.37
C THR A 307 -41.28 -52.27 15.69
N LEU A 308 -40.53 -51.60 16.62
CA LEU A 308 -40.74 -50.19 16.97
C LEU A 308 -40.27 -49.28 15.84
N VAL A 309 -41.23 -48.62 15.20
CA VAL A 309 -40.96 -47.62 14.15
C VAL A 309 -41.34 -46.21 14.63
N LYS A 310 -40.77 -45.19 14.04
CA LYS A 310 -41.16 -43.80 14.32
C LYS A 310 -42.65 -43.60 14.01
N CYS A 311 -43.37 -42.99 14.93
CA CYS A 311 -44.78 -42.65 14.71
C CYS A 311 -44.91 -41.69 13.51
N PRO A 312 -45.72 -42.03 12.49
CA PRO A 312 -45.87 -41.20 11.30
C PRO A 312 -46.56 -39.86 11.59
N ASP A 313 -47.47 -39.79 12.54
CA ASP A 313 -48.26 -38.59 12.87
C ASP A 313 -47.39 -37.50 13.54
N CYS A 314 -46.54 -37.89 14.48
CA CYS A 314 -45.68 -36.97 15.19
C CYS A 314 -44.22 -37.01 14.74
N ASN A 315 -43.91 -37.85 13.73
CA ASN A 315 -42.54 -38.02 13.19
C ASN A 315 -41.49 -38.40 14.25
N GLY A 316 -41.90 -39.11 15.28
CA GLY A 316 -41.06 -39.59 16.37
C GLY A 316 -40.89 -38.62 17.54
N THR A 317 -41.53 -37.44 17.52
CA THR A 317 -41.45 -36.45 18.60
C THR A 317 -42.31 -36.77 19.81
N GLY A 318 -43.31 -37.64 19.68
CA GLY A 318 -44.32 -37.93 20.72
C GLY A 318 -45.35 -36.81 20.93
N LYS A 319 -45.17 -35.67 20.29
CA LYS A 319 -46.00 -34.46 20.47
C LYS A 319 -46.62 -34.03 19.14
N VAL A 320 -47.86 -33.51 19.20
CA VAL A 320 -48.48 -32.86 18.06
C VAL A 320 -48.12 -31.37 18.08
N ILE A 321 -47.38 -30.93 17.06
CA ILE A 321 -47.01 -29.53 16.89
C ILE A 321 -48.00 -28.95 15.86
N PRO A 322 -48.78 -27.91 16.21
CA PRO A 322 -49.89 -27.45 15.36
C PRO A 322 -49.46 -26.76 14.07
N VAL A 323 -48.20 -26.35 13.93
CA VAL A 323 -47.67 -25.62 12.75
C VAL A 323 -46.21 -25.97 12.52
N GLY A 324 -45.77 -25.93 11.27
CA GLY A 324 -44.50 -26.36 10.71
C GLY A 324 -43.26 -26.31 11.60
N ARG A 325 -42.30 -27.18 11.31
CA ARG A 325 -41.20 -27.64 12.16
C ARG A 325 -40.26 -26.58 12.70
N ASP A 326 -40.09 -25.47 12.00
CA ASP A 326 -39.02 -24.54 12.27
C ASP A 326 -39.56 -23.29 12.99
N GLY A 327 -39.15 -23.11 14.24
CA GLY A 327 -39.47 -21.93 15.02
C GLY A 327 -40.65 -22.08 16.02
N VAL A 328 -41.14 -23.28 16.28
CA VAL A 328 -42.17 -23.52 17.31
C VAL A 328 -41.54 -24.06 18.58
N MET A 329 -41.71 -23.35 19.70
CA MET A 329 -41.39 -23.84 21.03
C MET A 329 -42.62 -24.48 21.64
N GLY A 330 -42.64 -25.81 21.74
CA GLY A 330 -43.75 -26.56 22.36
C GLY A 330 -43.67 -26.49 23.89
N ILE A 331 -44.70 -25.96 24.54
CA ILE A 331 -44.88 -26.05 25.99
C ILE A 331 -45.82 -27.21 26.29
N PRO A 332 -45.40 -28.24 27.09
CA PRO A 332 -46.27 -29.35 27.42
C PRO A 332 -47.45 -28.86 28.27
N GLN A 333 -48.65 -29.25 27.89
CA GLN A 333 -49.85 -29.04 28.69
C GLN A 333 -49.84 -30.05 29.84
N TYR A 334 -49.44 -29.60 31.03
CA TYR A 334 -49.51 -30.44 32.21
C TYR A 334 -50.97 -30.45 32.74
N LEU A 335 -51.62 -31.56 32.59
CA LEU A 335 -52.95 -31.82 33.14
C LEU A 335 -52.83 -32.77 34.35
N GLY A 336 -52.02 -32.37 35.36
CA GLY A 336 -51.98 -33.08 36.65
C GLY A 336 -52.93 -32.45 37.63
N GLU A 337 -53.57 -33.31 38.53
CA GLU A 337 -54.43 -32.82 39.60
C GLU A 337 -53.69 -31.73 40.44
N GLY A 338 -54.23 -30.50 40.43
CA GLY A 338 -53.73 -29.40 41.20
C GLY A 338 -52.91 -28.34 40.46
N HIS A 339 -52.68 -28.51 39.16
CA HIS A 339 -52.02 -27.49 38.33
C HIS A 339 -53.03 -26.63 37.56
N THR A 340 -52.94 -25.32 37.75
CA THR A 340 -53.70 -24.35 36.96
C THR A 340 -53.27 -24.45 35.50
N ALA A 341 -54.27 -24.51 34.60
CA ALA A 341 -54.00 -24.41 33.15
C ALA A 341 -53.12 -23.20 32.87
N TYR A 342 -52.16 -23.36 31.94
CA TYR A 342 -51.29 -22.26 31.50
C TYR A 342 -52.15 -21.01 31.24
N PRO A 343 -51.95 -19.92 31.99
CA PRO A 343 -52.87 -18.78 31.99
C PRO A 343 -52.74 -17.90 30.73
N GLY A 344 -51.98 -18.33 29.72
CA GLY A 344 -51.72 -17.58 28.49
C GLY A 344 -52.54 -18.04 27.30
N SER A 345 -52.53 -17.28 26.24
CA SER A 345 -53.05 -17.66 24.94
C SER A 345 -52.45 -19.00 24.49
N PRO A 346 -53.24 -19.90 23.87
CA PRO A 346 -52.77 -21.21 23.41
C PRO A 346 -51.67 -21.14 22.38
N ALA A 347 -51.43 -19.96 21.80
CA ALA A 347 -50.30 -19.65 20.96
C ALA A 347 -49.91 -18.17 21.12
N SER A 348 -48.63 -17.89 21.27
CA SER A 348 -48.10 -16.54 21.31
C SER A 348 -46.73 -16.46 20.62
N TYR A 349 -46.40 -15.29 20.09
CA TYR A 349 -45.09 -15.06 19.55
C TYR A 349 -44.20 -14.42 20.64
N ILE A 350 -43.02 -14.98 20.83
CA ILE A 350 -41.94 -14.28 21.56
C ILE A 350 -41.22 -13.40 20.54
N THR A 351 -41.34 -12.11 20.73
CA THR A 351 -40.49 -11.14 20.03
C THR A 351 -39.13 -11.11 20.68
N PRO A 352 -38.06 -11.11 19.89
CA PRO A 352 -36.70 -10.95 20.41
C PRO A 352 -36.53 -9.61 21.15
N ASP A 353 -35.56 -9.56 22.05
CA ASP A 353 -35.12 -8.31 22.67
C ASP A 353 -34.32 -7.50 21.64
N ASN A 354 -35.02 -6.57 20.98
CA ASN A 354 -34.42 -5.71 19.95
C ASN A 354 -33.39 -4.72 20.54
N ASP A 355 -33.48 -4.38 21.81
CA ASP A 355 -32.57 -3.42 22.43
C ASP A 355 -31.18 -4.04 22.65
N SER A 356 -31.14 -5.29 23.12
CA SER A 356 -29.87 -6.05 23.22
C SER A 356 -29.21 -6.24 21.86
N LEU A 357 -29.98 -6.57 20.82
CA LEU A 357 -29.43 -6.72 19.47
C LEU A 357 -28.90 -5.39 18.92
N LYS A 358 -29.65 -4.30 19.11
CA LYS A 358 -29.22 -2.97 18.70
C LYS A 358 -27.92 -2.56 19.41
N THR A 359 -27.84 -2.79 20.72
CA THR A 359 -26.62 -2.52 21.50
C THR A 359 -25.41 -3.30 20.97
N ALA A 360 -25.60 -4.58 20.61
CA ALA A 360 -24.53 -5.40 20.04
C ALA A 360 -24.08 -4.90 18.66
N ILE A 361 -25.01 -4.46 17.81
CA ILE A 361 -24.71 -3.84 16.51
C ILE A 361 -23.94 -2.53 16.68
N ASP A 362 -24.39 -1.67 17.61
CA ASP A 362 -23.75 -0.38 17.87
C ASP A 362 -22.34 -0.56 18.47
N ASP A 363 -22.14 -1.54 19.35
CA ASP A 363 -20.82 -1.89 19.92
C ASP A 363 -19.87 -2.44 18.83
N LEU A 364 -20.37 -3.24 17.88
CA LEU A 364 -19.58 -3.71 16.74
C LEU A 364 -19.19 -2.56 15.81
N LYS A 365 -20.12 -1.65 15.51
CA LYS A 365 -19.82 -0.44 14.72
C LYS A 365 -18.77 0.41 15.41
N GLN A 366 -18.91 0.68 16.71
CA GLN A 366 -17.95 1.47 17.47
C GLN A 366 -16.56 0.83 17.44
N LEU A 367 -16.47 -0.49 17.65
CA LEU A 367 -15.20 -1.20 17.55
C LEU A 367 -14.57 -1.06 16.14
N GLY A 368 -15.37 -1.13 15.08
CA GLY A 368 -14.88 -0.90 13.71
C GLY A 368 -14.31 0.51 13.52
N LEU A 369 -14.99 1.52 14.08
CA LEU A 369 -14.52 2.90 14.05
C LEU A 369 -13.22 3.09 14.86
N ASP A 370 -13.14 2.50 16.04
CA ASP A 370 -11.94 2.54 16.89
C ASP A 370 -10.73 1.89 16.18
N ILE A 371 -10.95 0.79 15.47
CA ILE A 371 -9.93 0.12 14.64
C ILE A 371 -9.44 1.05 13.53
N LEU A 372 -10.36 1.65 12.78
CA LEU A 372 -10.01 2.58 11.69
C LEU A 372 -9.20 3.77 12.22
N TYR A 373 -9.64 4.38 13.33
CA TYR A 373 -8.91 5.47 13.96
C TYR A 373 -7.53 5.04 14.47
N SER A 374 -7.45 3.91 15.16
CA SER A 374 -6.17 3.40 15.67
C SER A 374 -5.17 3.11 14.57
N ALA A 375 -5.63 2.55 13.44
CA ALA A 375 -4.78 2.22 12.31
C ALA A 375 -4.32 3.43 11.52
N THR A 376 -5.22 4.39 11.26
CA THR A 376 -4.96 5.52 10.36
C THR A 376 -4.62 6.81 11.07
N GLY A 377 -5.02 6.97 12.34
CA GLY A 377 -4.92 8.24 13.06
C GLY A 377 -5.91 9.31 12.57
N ASP A 378 -6.83 8.97 11.65
CA ASP A 378 -7.78 9.89 11.04
C ASP A 378 -9.18 9.71 11.64
N LYS A 379 -9.65 10.73 12.36
CA LYS A 379 -11.00 10.76 12.94
C LYS A 379 -12.07 11.07 11.90
N ASN A 380 -11.73 11.70 10.79
CA ASN A 380 -12.70 12.09 9.77
C ASN A 380 -13.31 10.92 9.02
N LEU A 381 -12.66 9.75 9.05
CA LEU A 381 -13.24 8.50 8.55
C LEU A 381 -14.47 8.06 9.38
N ILE A 382 -14.67 8.68 10.55
CA ILE A 382 -15.59 8.22 11.59
C ILE A 382 -16.79 9.15 11.77
N VAL A 383 -16.60 10.46 11.57
CA VAL A 383 -17.60 11.47 11.93
C VAL A 383 -18.09 12.20 10.70
N GLU A 384 -19.33 11.94 10.32
CA GLU A 384 -20.09 12.81 9.41
C GLU A 384 -20.50 14.09 10.20
N GLY A 385 -19.59 15.03 10.34
CA GLY A 385 -19.83 16.29 11.04
C GLY A 385 -19.07 17.45 10.40
N LEU A 386 -19.61 18.67 10.59
CA LEU A 386 -18.97 19.92 10.21
C LEU A 386 -17.77 20.17 11.14
N GLU A 387 -16.64 19.51 10.88
CA GLU A 387 -15.40 19.83 11.59
C GLU A 387 -14.80 21.14 11.07
N THR A 388 -14.16 21.88 11.96
CA THR A 388 -13.43 23.09 11.58
C THR A 388 -12.18 22.71 10.78
N ALA A 389 -11.73 23.60 9.89
CA ALA A 389 -10.52 23.39 9.09
C ALA A 389 -9.29 23.08 9.96
N THR A 390 -9.25 23.58 11.21
CA THR A 390 -8.16 23.35 12.16
C THR A 390 -8.22 21.93 12.74
N GLU A 391 -9.40 21.41 13.07
CA GLU A 391 -9.58 20.03 13.54
C GLU A 391 -9.21 19.02 12.45
N ASN A 392 -9.61 19.29 11.21
CA ASN A 392 -9.20 18.49 10.06
C ASN A 392 -7.67 18.42 9.91
N LEU A 393 -6.96 19.54 10.03
CA LEU A 393 -5.49 19.58 9.96
C LEU A 393 -4.83 18.76 11.08
N ILE A 394 -5.34 18.81 12.31
CA ILE A 394 -4.83 18.06 13.45
C ILE A 394 -5.05 16.55 13.23
N ASN A 395 -6.22 16.17 12.74
CA ASN A 395 -6.57 14.78 12.48
C ASN A 395 -5.73 14.15 11.34
N PHE A 396 -5.45 14.93 10.28
CA PHE A 396 -4.55 14.49 9.20
C PHE A 396 -3.10 14.28 9.64
N LYS A 397 -2.62 15.00 10.66
CA LYS A 397 -1.25 14.85 11.15
C LYS A 397 -0.98 13.44 11.65
N GLY A 398 -1.93 12.81 12.34
CA GLY A 398 -1.80 11.41 12.79
C GLY A 398 -1.62 10.44 11.62
N LEU A 399 -2.36 10.64 10.54
CA LEU A 399 -2.22 9.86 9.30
C LEU A 399 -0.86 10.09 8.63
N GLU A 400 -0.41 11.35 8.53
CA GLU A 400 0.89 11.69 7.94
C GLU A 400 2.04 11.04 8.71
N ASP A 401 1.99 11.00 10.05
CA ASP A 401 3.02 10.37 10.88
C ASP A 401 3.07 8.84 10.64
N ARG A 402 1.91 8.17 10.51
CA ARG A 402 1.83 6.73 10.16
C ARG A 402 2.39 6.44 8.77
N ILE A 403 2.00 7.24 7.80
CA ILE A 403 2.48 7.08 6.42
C ILE A 403 3.97 7.40 6.31
N ALA A 404 4.53 8.30 7.13
CA ALA A 404 5.96 8.60 7.13
C ALA A 404 6.83 7.38 7.45
N GLU A 405 6.36 6.48 8.33
CA GLU A 405 7.04 5.21 8.62
C GLU A 405 7.05 4.29 7.40
N ILE A 406 5.90 4.16 6.73
CA ILE A 406 5.76 3.35 5.51
C ILE A 406 6.64 3.91 4.39
N ILE A 407 6.63 5.24 4.19
CA ILE A 407 7.49 5.91 3.22
C ILE A 407 8.96 5.59 3.46
N SER A 408 9.41 5.58 4.71
CA SER A 408 10.79 5.25 5.05
C SER A 408 11.18 3.83 4.63
N MET A 409 10.25 2.85 4.77
CA MET A 409 10.45 1.48 4.29
C MET A 409 10.56 1.42 2.76
N VAL A 410 9.67 2.12 2.07
CA VAL A 410 9.66 2.18 0.60
C VAL A 410 10.94 2.81 0.06
N GLU A 411 11.33 3.97 0.60
CA GLU A 411 12.57 4.67 0.23
C GLU A 411 13.78 3.75 0.35
N ARG A 412 13.91 3.08 1.49
CA ARG A 412 15.01 2.15 1.76
C ARG A 412 15.04 0.98 0.78
N THR A 413 13.90 0.35 0.55
CA THR A 413 13.82 -0.80 -0.35
C THR A 413 14.10 -0.41 -1.79
N GLU A 414 13.58 0.71 -2.23
CA GLU A 414 13.83 1.21 -3.58
C GLU A 414 15.30 1.63 -3.77
N GLU A 415 15.91 2.31 -2.79
CA GLU A 415 17.34 2.62 -2.79
C GLU A 415 18.20 1.35 -2.87
N PHE A 416 17.84 0.31 -2.10
CA PHE A 416 18.52 -0.98 -2.13
C PHE A 416 18.43 -1.66 -3.50
N ILE A 417 17.24 -1.69 -4.11
CA ILE A 417 17.02 -2.29 -5.43
C ILE A 417 17.83 -1.54 -6.47
N ILE A 418 17.72 -0.21 -6.55
CA ILE A 418 18.45 0.61 -7.54
C ILE A 418 19.94 0.43 -7.39
N LYS A 419 20.48 0.51 -6.17
CA LYS A 419 21.91 0.29 -5.87
C LYS A 419 22.36 -1.09 -6.34
N THR A 420 21.60 -2.14 -5.99
CA THR A 420 21.99 -3.52 -6.29
C THR A 420 21.93 -3.81 -7.78
N VAL A 421 20.89 -3.32 -8.48
CA VAL A 421 20.77 -3.43 -9.94
C VAL A 421 21.93 -2.72 -10.64
N ALA A 422 22.31 -1.51 -10.18
CA ALA A 422 23.44 -0.77 -10.76
C ALA A 422 24.77 -1.49 -10.56
N LEU A 423 25.02 -2.06 -9.39
CA LEU A 423 26.25 -2.78 -9.08
C LEU A 423 26.33 -4.17 -9.74
N TYR A 424 25.19 -4.79 -10.02
CA TYR A 424 25.13 -6.06 -10.74
C TYR A 424 25.40 -5.94 -12.24
N HIS A 425 25.01 -4.80 -12.83
CA HIS A 425 25.14 -4.62 -14.28
C HIS A 425 26.57 -4.13 -14.63
N ILE A 426 27.22 -4.86 -15.52
CA ILE A 426 28.64 -4.65 -15.83
C ILE A 426 28.92 -3.22 -16.33
N ASP A 427 28.00 -2.65 -17.12
CA ASP A 427 28.16 -1.32 -17.73
C ASP A 427 28.01 -0.17 -16.73
N PHE A 428 27.35 -0.41 -15.58
CA PHE A 428 27.04 0.62 -14.60
C PHE A 428 27.90 0.55 -13.34
N LYS A 429 28.45 -0.62 -13.01
CA LYS A 429 29.22 -0.86 -11.77
C LYS A 429 30.31 0.18 -11.52
N LEU A 430 31.07 0.57 -12.55
CA LEU A 430 32.18 1.53 -12.43
C LEU A 430 31.73 3.00 -12.42
N GLY A 431 30.54 3.28 -12.95
CA GLY A 431 30.01 4.64 -13.09
C GLY A 431 29.05 5.05 -11.98
N PHE A 432 28.53 4.10 -11.20
CA PHE A 432 27.58 4.39 -10.13
C PHE A 432 28.28 4.98 -8.89
N GLU A 433 27.77 6.11 -8.40
CA GLU A 433 28.29 6.79 -7.20
C GLU A 433 27.32 6.74 -6.03
N GLY A 434 26.03 6.57 -6.28
CA GLY A 434 25.03 6.48 -5.22
C GLY A 434 23.61 6.79 -5.69
N VAL A 435 22.66 6.52 -4.81
CA VAL A 435 21.25 6.75 -5.03
C VAL A 435 20.64 7.37 -3.79
N SER A 436 19.67 8.24 -3.99
CA SER A 436 18.80 8.74 -2.93
C SER A 436 17.37 8.82 -3.47
N VAL A 437 16.46 8.17 -2.78
CA VAL A 437 15.01 8.19 -3.06
C VAL A 437 14.34 8.91 -1.92
N ARG A 438 13.55 9.93 -2.24
CA ARG A 438 12.77 10.68 -1.25
C ARG A 438 11.35 10.85 -1.75
N TYR A 439 10.41 10.30 -1.02
CA TYR A 439 8.98 10.54 -1.22
C TYR A 439 8.54 11.78 -0.47
N GLY A 440 7.65 12.55 -1.05
CA GLY A 440 7.08 13.71 -0.36
C GLY A 440 6.36 13.29 0.93
N ARG A 441 6.60 14.02 2.01
CA ARG A 441 6.01 13.71 3.33
C ARG A 441 4.64 14.37 3.54
N ARG A 442 4.23 15.27 2.66
CA ARG A 442 2.92 15.92 2.72
C ARG A 442 1.93 15.15 1.87
N LEU A 443 0.96 14.55 2.53
CA LEU A 443 -0.08 13.70 1.93
C LEU A 443 -1.43 14.41 1.81
N THR A 444 -1.56 15.56 2.45
CA THR A 444 -2.71 16.44 2.27
C THR A 444 -2.69 16.96 0.85
N ILE A 445 -3.59 16.47 0.01
CA ILE A 445 -3.94 17.10 -1.26
C ILE A 445 -4.65 18.38 -0.86
N ARG A 446 -3.88 19.46 -0.72
CA ARG A 446 -4.47 20.79 -0.49
C ARG A 446 -5.37 21.10 -1.66
N GLY A 447 -6.61 21.43 -1.37
CA GLY A 447 -7.51 21.94 -2.38
C GLY A 447 -6.98 23.26 -2.96
N GLU A 448 -7.29 23.56 -4.23
CA GLU A 448 -6.87 24.83 -4.86
C GLU A 448 -7.13 26.03 -3.95
N GLY A 449 -8.30 26.06 -3.27
CA GLY A 449 -8.67 27.13 -2.36
C GLY A 449 -7.79 27.29 -1.13
N GLU A 450 -7.22 26.21 -0.61
CA GLU A 450 -6.28 26.24 0.53
C GLU A 450 -4.93 26.78 0.11
N ILE A 451 -4.41 26.31 -1.02
CA ILE A 451 -3.14 26.80 -1.57
C ILE A 451 -3.25 28.30 -1.89
N VAL A 452 -4.36 28.75 -2.47
CA VAL A 452 -4.61 30.17 -2.73
C VAL A 452 -4.62 30.99 -1.44
N LYS A 453 -5.27 30.50 -0.37
CA LYS A 453 -5.26 31.16 0.95
C LYS A 453 -3.83 31.24 1.51
N GLU A 454 -3.04 30.17 1.38
CA GLU A 454 -1.67 30.15 1.89
C GLU A 454 -0.74 31.05 1.07
N VAL A 455 -0.88 31.11 -0.25
CA VAL A 455 -0.18 32.10 -1.10
C VAL A 455 -0.50 33.52 -0.65
N THR A 456 -1.77 33.80 -0.37
CA THR A 456 -2.21 35.11 0.10
C THR A 456 -1.65 35.44 1.49
N ALA A 457 -1.69 34.48 2.41
CA ALA A 457 -1.13 34.60 3.75
C ALA A 457 0.39 34.79 3.71
N ALA A 458 1.12 34.03 2.87
CA ALA A 458 2.56 34.14 2.69
C ALA A 458 2.96 35.53 2.14
N LYS A 459 2.20 36.05 1.17
CA LYS A 459 2.40 37.42 0.66
C LYS A 459 2.16 38.45 1.76
N THR A 460 1.06 38.36 2.50
CA THR A 460 0.72 39.27 3.59
C THR A 460 1.75 39.24 4.73
N ALA A 461 2.29 38.07 5.03
CA ALA A 461 3.33 37.88 6.04
C ALA A 461 4.74 38.28 5.58
N GLY A 462 4.92 38.73 4.32
CA GLY A 462 6.23 39.13 3.77
C GLY A 462 7.21 37.95 3.66
N MET A 463 6.72 36.74 3.41
CA MET A 463 7.59 35.56 3.23
C MET A 463 8.50 35.72 2.01
N PRO A 464 9.67 35.03 1.98
CA PRO A 464 10.57 35.06 0.84
C PRO A 464 9.88 34.68 -0.47
N ILE A 465 10.21 35.38 -1.56
CA ILE A 465 9.64 35.14 -2.89
C ILE A 465 9.79 33.68 -3.33
N SER A 466 10.93 33.04 -3.01
CA SER A 466 11.16 31.62 -3.29
C SER A 466 10.08 30.71 -2.68
N HIS A 467 9.58 31.03 -1.50
CA HIS A 467 8.50 30.32 -0.85
C HIS A 467 7.15 30.53 -1.57
N ILE A 468 6.85 31.77 -1.95
CA ILE A 468 5.64 32.11 -2.71
C ILE A 468 5.63 31.41 -4.06
N LEU A 469 6.77 31.38 -4.76
CA LEU A 469 6.92 30.67 -6.04
C LEU A 469 6.72 29.15 -5.89
N ALA A 470 7.22 28.55 -4.80
CA ALA A 470 7.00 27.13 -4.52
C ALA A 470 5.52 26.81 -4.35
N LEU A 471 4.77 27.66 -3.61
CA LEU A 471 3.33 27.52 -3.44
C LEU A 471 2.55 27.73 -4.75
N GLN A 472 2.98 28.65 -5.59
CA GLN A 472 2.37 28.87 -6.92
C GLN A 472 2.58 27.66 -7.84
N LYS A 473 3.77 27.05 -7.83
CA LYS A 473 4.04 25.82 -8.57
C LYS A 473 3.18 24.66 -8.04
N GLU A 474 3.03 24.53 -6.73
CA GLU A 474 2.14 23.54 -6.11
C GLU A 474 0.67 23.72 -6.58
N LEU A 475 0.20 24.95 -6.67
CA LEU A 475 -1.13 25.27 -7.20
C LEU A 475 -1.28 24.84 -8.66
N ILE A 476 -0.29 25.14 -9.50
CA ILE A 476 -0.27 24.73 -10.90
C ILE A 476 -0.33 23.20 -11.02
N TYR A 477 0.49 22.47 -10.26
CA TYR A 477 0.46 21.01 -10.22
C TYR A 477 -0.89 20.47 -9.79
N THR A 478 -1.48 21.02 -8.72
CA THR A 478 -2.77 20.57 -8.22
C THR A 478 -3.89 20.77 -9.23
N LYS A 479 -3.90 21.91 -9.90
CA LYS A 479 -4.94 22.29 -10.87
C LYS A 479 -4.85 21.51 -12.18
N TYR A 480 -3.66 21.29 -12.69
CA TYR A 480 -3.43 20.74 -14.03
C TYR A 480 -2.90 19.30 -14.06
N LYS A 481 -2.87 18.59 -12.90
CA LYS A 481 -2.33 17.23 -12.80
C LYS A 481 -2.89 16.23 -13.82
N ASN A 482 -4.16 16.40 -14.21
CA ASN A 482 -4.84 15.53 -15.17
C ASN A 482 -4.67 15.97 -16.63
N ASN A 483 -3.95 17.07 -16.88
CA ASN A 483 -3.66 17.60 -18.21
C ASN A 483 -2.15 17.88 -18.36
N PRO A 484 -1.36 16.87 -18.76
CA PRO A 484 0.11 17.01 -18.82
C PRO A 484 0.59 18.12 -19.77
N VAL A 485 -0.15 18.39 -20.83
CA VAL A 485 0.18 19.45 -21.80
C VAL A 485 0.06 20.81 -21.16
N GLU A 486 -1.09 21.07 -20.53
CA GLU A 486 -1.34 22.35 -19.85
C GLU A 486 -0.44 22.52 -18.62
N LEU A 487 -0.20 21.42 -17.86
CA LEU A 487 0.73 21.43 -16.74
C LEU A 487 2.13 21.88 -17.18
N ASN A 488 2.68 21.29 -18.22
CA ASN A 488 3.99 21.65 -18.77
C ASN A 488 4.01 23.10 -19.27
N ARG A 489 2.93 23.55 -19.92
CA ARG A 489 2.74 24.94 -20.34
C ARG A 489 2.81 25.90 -19.16
N GLN A 490 2.00 25.67 -18.14
CA GLN A 490 1.89 26.57 -16.97
C GLN A 490 3.19 26.61 -16.13
N ILE A 491 3.87 25.49 -15.97
CA ILE A 491 5.19 25.44 -15.32
C ILE A 491 6.20 26.24 -16.15
N THR A 492 6.24 26.05 -17.47
CA THR A 492 7.15 26.80 -18.34
C THR A 492 6.89 28.30 -18.26
N LEU A 493 5.63 28.74 -18.27
CA LEU A 493 5.25 30.14 -18.10
C LEU A 493 5.69 30.69 -16.74
N CYS A 494 5.49 29.92 -15.66
CA CYS A 494 5.91 30.29 -14.31
C CYS A 494 7.43 30.49 -14.22
N ASP A 495 8.22 29.65 -14.92
CA ASP A 495 9.68 29.75 -14.92
C ASP A 495 10.22 30.88 -15.82
N LEU A 496 9.48 31.26 -16.86
CA LEU A 496 9.85 32.32 -17.81
C LEU A 496 9.48 33.72 -17.33
N GLU A 497 8.43 33.83 -16.50
CA GLU A 497 7.91 35.11 -16.06
C GLU A 497 8.92 35.86 -15.17
N PRO A 498 9.43 37.03 -15.58
CA PRO A 498 10.36 37.80 -14.77
C PRO A 498 9.63 38.35 -13.53
N LEU A 499 10.35 38.48 -12.42
CA LEU A 499 9.81 38.95 -11.15
C LEU A 499 8.49 38.23 -10.78
N ASN A 500 8.44 36.91 -11.06
CA ASN A 500 7.30 36.09 -10.71
C ASN A 500 7.07 36.13 -9.18
N GLY A 501 5.80 36.13 -8.76
CA GLY A 501 5.41 36.34 -7.36
C GLY A 501 5.08 37.78 -7.01
N TYR A 502 5.57 38.78 -7.78
CA TYR A 502 5.16 40.19 -7.64
C TYR A 502 4.02 40.53 -8.59
N THR A 503 3.10 41.38 -8.12
CA THR A 503 2.09 42.01 -8.97
C THR A 503 2.71 43.14 -9.79
N VAL A 504 2.05 43.55 -10.89
CA VAL A 504 2.54 44.67 -11.72
C VAL A 504 2.67 45.94 -10.90
N GLU A 505 1.76 46.20 -9.96
CA GLU A 505 1.78 47.38 -9.07
C GLU A 505 3.00 47.35 -8.11
N GLU A 506 3.34 46.17 -7.58
CA GLU A 506 4.53 45.99 -6.74
C GLU A 506 5.82 46.20 -7.56
N VAL A 507 5.83 45.66 -8.79
CA VAL A 507 6.98 45.84 -9.71
C VAL A 507 7.20 47.31 -10.08
N ILE A 508 6.13 48.08 -10.30
CA ILE A 508 6.24 49.54 -10.54
C ILE A 508 6.89 50.26 -9.36
N LYS A 509 6.66 49.83 -8.13
CA LYS A 509 7.32 50.42 -6.94
C LYS A 509 8.80 50.07 -6.86
N LEU A 510 9.26 49.03 -7.56
CA LEU A 510 10.63 48.59 -7.61
C LEU A 510 11.47 49.27 -8.72
N VAL A 511 10.87 50.17 -9.50
CA VAL A 511 11.53 50.82 -10.67
C VAL A 511 12.92 51.43 -10.32
N SER A 512 13.08 51.97 -9.11
CA SER A 512 14.35 52.55 -8.68
C SER A 512 15.45 51.52 -8.37
N TYR A 513 15.11 50.24 -8.25
CA TYR A 513 16.02 49.16 -7.81
C TYR A 513 16.14 48.03 -8.80
N THR A 514 15.40 48.04 -9.90
CA THR A 514 15.31 46.96 -10.88
C THR A 514 15.61 47.50 -12.27
N ASP A 515 16.25 46.68 -13.11
CA ASP A 515 16.53 47.02 -14.49
C ASP A 515 15.26 47.35 -15.26
N PRO A 516 15.18 48.48 -15.96
CA PRO A 516 13.99 48.92 -16.73
C PRO A 516 13.56 47.90 -17.79
N LEU A 517 14.47 47.12 -18.36
CA LEU A 517 14.18 46.05 -19.32
C LEU A 517 13.36 44.93 -18.66
N THR A 518 13.78 44.51 -17.47
CA THR A 518 13.06 43.46 -16.69
C THR A 518 11.65 43.90 -16.32
N ILE A 519 11.45 45.16 -15.99
CA ILE A 519 10.13 45.72 -15.67
C ILE A 519 9.24 45.73 -16.90
N ARG A 520 9.73 46.19 -18.04
CA ARG A 520 8.98 46.19 -19.31
C ARG A 520 8.65 44.75 -19.73
N PHE A 521 9.57 43.83 -19.59
CA PHE A 521 9.35 42.43 -19.88
C PHE A 521 8.21 41.86 -19.01
N LYS A 522 8.18 42.15 -17.73
CA LYS A 522 7.08 41.76 -16.83
C LYS A 522 5.75 42.32 -17.25
N ILE A 523 5.69 43.62 -17.57
CA ILE A 523 4.43 44.30 -17.96
C ILE A 523 3.89 43.72 -19.28
N ASN A 524 4.76 43.44 -20.25
CA ASN A 524 4.37 42.96 -21.58
C ASN A 524 4.38 41.43 -21.69
N PHE A 525 4.63 40.69 -20.62
CA PHE A 525 4.88 39.25 -20.64
C PHE A 525 3.83 38.45 -21.44
N ASN A 526 2.56 38.69 -21.18
CA ASN A 526 1.48 37.99 -21.86
C ASN A 526 1.44 38.24 -23.38
N ASP A 527 1.75 39.45 -23.81
CA ASP A 527 1.76 39.80 -25.23
C ASP A 527 3.00 39.23 -25.93
N LEU A 528 4.12 39.21 -25.24
CA LEU A 528 5.35 38.55 -25.72
C LEU A 528 5.17 37.05 -25.90
N ILE A 529 4.53 36.39 -24.95
CA ILE A 529 4.20 34.95 -25.07
C ILE A 529 3.29 34.69 -26.27
N LYS A 530 2.22 35.48 -26.47
CA LYS A 530 1.33 35.35 -27.62
C LYS A 530 2.09 35.51 -28.96
N ARG A 531 2.97 36.52 -29.06
CA ARG A 531 3.80 36.73 -30.25
C ARG A 531 4.77 35.59 -30.49
N PHE A 532 5.41 35.09 -29.43
CA PHE A 532 6.28 33.94 -29.49
C PHE A 532 5.53 32.71 -30.03
N GLU A 533 4.33 32.44 -29.52
CA GLU A 533 3.52 31.28 -29.94
C GLU A 533 3.02 31.39 -31.39
N ILE A 534 2.69 32.59 -31.86
CA ILE A 534 2.35 32.82 -33.26
C ILE A 534 3.54 32.51 -34.18
N LYS A 535 4.76 32.86 -33.74
CA LYS A 535 5.99 32.71 -34.57
C LYS A 535 6.60 31.31 -34.48
N ASN A 536 6.57 30.69 -33.31
CA ASN A 536 7.35 29.47 -33.02
C ASN A 536 6.45 28.26 -32.64
N GLY A 537 5.13 28.42 -32.57
CA GLY A 537 4.20 27.41 -32.08
C GLY A 537 4.07 27.39 -30.54
N PRO A 538 3.25 26.48 -29.98
CA PRO A 538 2.96 26.42 -28.57
C PRO A 538 4.23 26.32 -27.72
N ILE A 539 4.29 27.07 -26.61
CA ILE A 539 5.50 27.18 -25.78
C ILE A 539 5.90 25.83 -25.16
N GLU A 540 4.94 24.99 -24.82
CA GLU A 540 5.18 23.64 -24.30
C GLU A 540 5.77 22.67 -25.33
N ALA A 541 5.52 22.90 -26.61
CA ALA A 541 6.03 22.10 -27.72
C ALA A 541 7.39 22.60 -28.24
N TYR A 542 7.79 23.81 -27.92
CA TYR A 542 9.05 24.40 -28.37
C TYR A 542 10.25 23.68 -27.74
N LYS A 543 11.06 23.04 -28.58
CA LYS A 543 12.28 22.31 -28.18
C LYS A 543 13.49 22.93 -28.87
N PRO A 544 14.16 23.91 -28.25
CA PRO A 544 15.39 24.44 -28.80
C PRO A 544 16.53 23.40 -28.68
N ASP A 545 17.47 23.43 -29.62
CA ASP A 545 18.66 22.57 -29.62
C ASP A 545 19.67 22.90 -28.47
N GLN A 546 19.32 23.81 -27.58
CA GLN A 546 20.14 24.28 -26.48
C GLN A 546 19.85 23.54 -25.19
N LYS A 547 20.91 23.37 -24.38
CA LYS A 547 20.90 22.62 -23.10
C LYS A 547 19.94 23.21 -22.06
N ASN A 548 19.63 24.50 -22.15
CA ASN A 548 18.72 25.18 -21.25
C ASN A 548 17.54 25.81 -22.02
N ARG A 549 16.39 25.13 -21.99
CA ARG A 549 15.19 25.56 -22.70
C ARG A 549 14.65 26.90 -22.24
N VAL A 550 14.65 27.15 -20.94
CA VAL A 550 14.14 28.38 -20.35
C VAL A 550 14.98 29.59 -20.79
N ASP A 551 16.31 29.47 -20.76
CA ASP A 551 17.21 30.53 -21.19
C ASP A 551 17.10 30.84 -22.68
N ALA A 552 16.94 29.79 -23.51
CA ALA A 552 16.77 29.96 -24.96
C ALA A 552 15.46 30.68 -25.31
N ILE A 553 14.38 30.38 -24.60
CA ILE A 553 13.08 31.08 -24.77
C ILE A 553 13.20 32.52 -24.26
N ASN A 554 13.79 32.74 -23.08
CA ASN A 554 14.00 34.07 -22.51
C ASN A 554 14.80 34.99 -23.44
N THR A 555 15.87 34.47 -24.05
CA THR A 555 16.67 35.24 -25.02
C THR A 555 15.81 35.72 -26.18
N LYS A 556 14.97 34.84 -26.76
CA LYS A 556 14.07 35.23 -27.85
C LYS A 556 12.99 36.21 -27.42
N LEU A 557 12.44 36.07 -26.20
CA LEU A 557 11.45 37.01 -25.66
C LEU A 557 12.06 38.39 -25.42
N LEU A 558 13.31 38.45 -24.98
CA LEU A 558 14.06 39.71 -24.81
C LEU A 558 14.38 40.36 -26.16
N GLU A 559 14.72 39.59 -27.18
CA GLU A 559 14.89 40.10 -28.56
C GLU A 559 13.60 40.73 -29.09
N ASP A 560 12.46 40.10 -28.89
CA ASP A 560 11.17 40.64 -29.29
C ASP A 560 10.77 41.88 -28.48
N GLU A 561 11.17 41.99 -27.19
CA GLU A 561 10.94 43.19 -26.36
C GLU A 561 11.78 44.38 -26.84
N ILE A 562 13.02 44.17 -27.23
CA ILE A 562 13.87 45.20 -27.81
C ILE A 562 13.24 45.80 -29.06
N LEU A 563 12.57 45.00 -29.90
CA LEU A 563 11.85 45.45 -31.08
C LEU A 563 10.57 46.25 -30.79
N LEU A 564 10.06 46.20 -29.54
CA LEU A 564 8.86 46.96 -29.09
C LEU A 564 9.20 48.34 -28.51
N ILE A 565 10.46 48.68 -28.30
CA ILE A 565 10.88 50.02 -27.87
C ILE A 565 10.64 50.94 -29.06
N PRO A 566 9.71 51.91 -28.99
CA PRO A 566 9.64 52.94 -30.02
C PRO A 566 11.00 53.66 -30.03
N GLU A 567 11.59 53.83 -31.21
CA GLU A 567 12.71 54.74 -31.35
C GLU A 567 12.33 56.05 -30.66
N GLN A 568 13.08 56.45 -29.61
CA GLN A 568 12.87 57.76 -29.02
C GLN A 568 12.99 58.75 -30.17
N PRO A 569 12.02 59.65 -30.35
CA PRO A 569 12.16 60.70 -31.35
C PRO A 569 13.47 61.42 -31.01
N GLY A 570 14.37 61.42 -32.01
CA GLY A 570 15.73 61.93 -31.88
C GLY A 570 15.69 63.25 -31.10
N ASP A 571 16.64 63.39 -30.23
CA ASP A 571 16.97 64.60 -29.47
C ASP A 571 17.18 65.77 -30.45
N ASP A 572 16.09 66.31 -30.97
CA ASP A 572 16.10 67.55 -31.71
C ASP A 572 16.44 68.65 -30.70
N GLY A 573 17.68 69.08 -30.78
CA GLY A 573 18.42 70.03 -30.00
C GLY A 573 17.57 71.09 -29.28
N GLY A 574 17.75 71.15 -27.99
CA GLY A 574 17.09 72.00 -27.02
C GLY A 574 16.75 73.38 -27.48
N LYS A 575 15.49 73.68 -27.44
CA LYS A 575 15.04 75.05 -27.13
C LYS A 575 14.78 75.17 -25.64
N VAL A 576 15.79 75.70 -24.96
CA VAL A 576 15.63 76.22 -23.60
C VAL A 576 14.53 77.27 -23.62
N LEU A 577 13.41 76.99 -23.01
CA LEU A 577 12.40 78.00 -22.70
C LEU A 577 12.94 78.85 -21.55
N PRO A 578 12.88 80.19 -21.66
CA PRO A 578 13.31 81.09 -20.60
C PRO A 578 12.41 80.95 -19.36
N ALA A 579 13.04 81.08 -18.20
CA ALA A 579 12.36 81.07 -16.90
C ALA A 579 11.31 82.19 -16.82
N PRO A 580 10.16 81.95 -16.18
CA PRO A 580 9.22 83.04 -15.87
C PRO A 580 9.81 84.02 -14.86
N GLU A 581 9.78 85.28 -15.19
CA GLU A 581 10.10 86.39 -14.29
C GLU A 581 9.11 86.39 -13.13
N GLU A 582 9.62 86.49 -11.91
CA GLU A 582 8.83 86.75 -10.70
C GLU A 582 8.36 88.23 -10.71
N ASP A 583 7.07 88.38 -10.55
CA ASP A 583 6.43 89.61 -10.00
C ASP A 583 5.62 89.27 -8.73
#